data_e0a4be80959b3d641f4ae4f75316b2eb
#
_entry.id   e0a4be80959b3d641f4ae4f75316b2eb
#
_cell.length_a   1.000
_cell.length_b   1.000
_cell.length_c   1.000
_cell.angle_alpha   90.00
_cell.angle_beta   90.00
_cell.angle_gamma   90.00
#
_symmetry.space_group_name_H-M   'P 1'
#
loop_
_entity.id
_entity.type
_entity.pdbx_description
1 polymer ?
#
loop_
_entity_poly.entity_id
_entity_poly.type
_entity_poly.pdbx_seq_one_letter_code
_entity_poly.pdbx_strand_id
1 'polypeptide(L)'
;MKITNKILVIALAILCFSCDDILEDDITNDLVQTVYPTESAIIESNVVTFQWNTLSGADDYRVQVYDTNQIIVFDTLVDNYTVVLPLTEGTYQWRVRGENSAYQSTYTFPITFDVDQSLDLTSQLVILSSPVNNFVTKQNNFTLAWETLSPADSYTIEIINATSGGTIVYQQSGITTTSITLNNTIITQDAQYTWKVKGVNTTSETVYASRNFSIDTVLPNQPQNSLPANNSTQIINQNLNFSWTIPADSGTIQSTISYVIEIASDAAFTNILQTSNATGTTFQQTFTSTGDYYWRVRAKDAAGNIGTNSTYFKFTIN
;
A
#
# COMPACT_ATOMS: atom_id res chain seq x y z
N MET A 1 69.46 2.12 -38.44
CA MET A 1 68.24 2.92 -38.24
C MET A 1 67.22 2.01 -37.59
N LYS A 2 67.02 2.16 -36.26
CA LYS A 2 66.29 1.23 -35.48
C LYS A 2 64.77 1.63 -35.46
N ILE A 3 63.93 0.71 -35.93
CA ILE A 3 62.49 0.81 -35.83
C ILE A 3 62.10 0.20 -34.50
N THR A 4 61.73 1.03 -33.56
CA THR A 4 61.20 0.61 -32.29
C THR A 4 59.70 0.32 -32.47
N ASN A 5 59.35 -0.96 -32.42
CA ASN A 5 57.95 -1.41 -32.28
C ASN A 5 57.41 -0.95 -30.93
N LYS A 6 56.52 0.02 -30.94
CA LYS A 6 55.68 0.30 -29.79
C LYS A 6 54.56 -0.72 -29.79
N ILE A 7 54.71 -1.74 -28.97
CA ILE A 7 53.62 -2.63 -28.59
C ILE A 7 52.67 -1.79 -27.74
N LEU A 8 51.58 -1.41 -28.34
CA LEU A 8 50.43 -0.81 -27.64
C LEU A 8 49.77 -1.95 -26.86
N VAL A 9 50.14 -2.11 -25.60
CA VAL A 9 49.41 -2.93 -24.67
C VAL A 9 48.11 -2.20 -24.40
N ILE A 10 47.06 -2.55 -25.14
CA ILE A 10 45.70 -2.22 -24.74
C ILE A 10 45.41 -3.07 -23.51
N ALA A 11 45.60 -2.48 -22.34
CA ALA A 11 45.04 -3.00 -21.11
C ALA A 11 43.52 -2.88 -21.27
N LEU A 12 42.90 -3.96 -21.74
CA LEU A 12 41.47 -4.17 -21.65
C LEU A 12 41.19 -4.24 -20.14
N ALA A 13 40.88 -3.09 -19.53
CA ALA A 13 40.29 -3.03 -18.25
C ALA A 13 38.94 -3.74 -18.38
N ILE A 14 38.94 -5.03 -18.10
CA ILE A 14 37.75 -5.77 -17.74
C ILE A 14 37.30 -5.10 -16.47
N LEU A 15 36.37 -4.15 -16.57
CA LEU A 15 35.48 -3.77 -15.50
C LEU A 15 34.71 -5.06 -15.23
N CYS A 16 35.29 -5.91 -14.38
CA CYS A 16 34.50 -6.76 -13.53
C CYS A 16 33.61 -5.81 -12.74
N PHE A 17 32.41 -5.55 -13.24
CA PHE A 17 31.31 -5.35 -12.34
C PHE A 17 31.30 -6.63 -11.51
N SER A 18 32.02 -6.62 -10.40
CA SER A 18 31.65 -7.42 -9.26
C SER A 18 30.19 -7.05 -9.04
N CYS A 19 29.27 -7.85 -9.58
CA CYS A 19 28.12 -8.14 -8.77
C CYS A 19 28.79 -8.62 -7.47
N ASP A 20 28.74 -7.82 -6.42
CA ASP A 20 28.68 -8.39 -5.10
C ASP A 20 27.47 -9.31 -5.22
N ASP A 21 27.72 -10.60 -5.53
CA ASP A 21 26.81 -11.66 -5.15
C ASP A 21 26.69 -11.43 -3.65
N ILE A 22 25.63 -10.77 -3.24
CA ILE A 22 25.21 -10.75 -1.86
C ILE A 22 24.86 -12.22 -1.62
N LEU A 23 25.86 -12.98 -1.20
CA LEU A 23 25.64 -14.33 -0.72
C LEU A 23 24.88 -14.12 0.57
N GLU A 24 23.58 -14.36 0.49
CA GLU A 24 22.75 -14.37 1.67
C GLU A 24 23.31 -15.35 2.69
N ASP A 25 23.32 -14.97 3.93
CA ASP A 25 23.75 -15.85 5.03
C ASP A 25 22.83 -17.08 5.10
N ASP A 26 23.42 -18.25 5.13
CA ASP A 26 22.66 -19.50 5.29
C ASP A 26 22.20 -19.63 6.75
N ILE A 27 20.96 -19.23 7.00
CA ILE A 27 20.29 -19.26 8.31
C ILE A 27 19.47 -20.54 8.55
N THR A 28 19.55 -21.54 7.66
CA THR A 28 18.68 -22.73 7.68
C THR A 28 18.69 -23.46 9.02
N ASN A 29 19.82 -23.50 9.72
CA ASN A 29 19.98 -24.19 11.01
C ASN A 29 19.89 -23.25 12.22
N ASP A 30 19.66 -21.96 11.99
CA ASP A 30 19.57 -20.98 13.05
C ASP A 30 18.17 -20.94 13.66
N LEU A 31 18.08 -20.41 14.87
CA LEU A 31 16.84 -20.35 15.61
C LEU A 31 16.67 -18.94 16.21
N VAL A 32 15.51 -18.34 15.94
CA VAL A 32 15.10 -17.08 16.58
C VAL A 32 14.86 -17.32 18.07
N GLN A 33 15.22 -16.33 18.91
CA GLN A 33 14.90 -16.35 20.33
C GLN A 33 13.64 -15.55 20.60
N THR A 34 12.61 -16.22 21.09
CA THR A 34 11.35 -15.60 21.48
C THR A 34 11.50 -14.81 22.77
N VAL A 35 10.78 -13.69 22.89
CA VAL A 35 10.78 -12.82 24.07
C VAL A 35 9.40 -12.80 24.72
N TYR A 36 8.35 -12.56 23.94
CA TYR A 36 6.97 -12.45 24.44
C TYR A 36 5.96 -12.78 23.32
N PRO A 37 4.82 -13.44 23.66
CA PRO A 37 4.44 -14.05 24.94
C PRO A 37 5.36 -15.19 25.35
N THR A 38 5.54 -15.36 26.69
CA THR A 38 6.25 -16.52 27.25
C THR A 38 5.31 -17.69 27.45
N GLU A 39 5.87 -18.89 27.66
CA GLU A 39 5.08 -20.10 27.91
C GLU A 39 4.15 -19.87 29.11
N SER A 40 2.87 -20.24 28.94
CA SER A 40 1.79 -20.08 29.92
C SER A 40 1.49 -18.62 30.36
N ALA A 41 1.85 -17.63 29.54
CA ALA A 41 1.49 -16.24 29.81
C ALA A 41 -0.05 -16.09 29.71
N ILE A 42 -0.62 -15.31 30.62
CA ILE A 42 -2.02 -14.86 30.55
C ILE A 42 -2.02 -13.38 30.12
N ILE A 43 -2.73 -13.08 29.05
CA ILE A 43 -2.75 -11.75 28.43
C ILE A 43 -4.16 -11.19 28.52
N GLU A 44 -4.35 -10.22 29.41
CA GLU A 44 -5.63 -9.52 29.62
C GLU A 44 -5.77 -8.36 28.61
N SER A 45 -5.83 -8.71 27.31
CA SER A 45 -5.92 -7.73 26.21
C SER A 45 -6.50 -8.39 24.96
N ASN A 46 -7.24 -7.61 24.16
CA ASN A 46 -7.71 -8.04 22.83
C ASN A 46 -6.66 -7.88 21.72
N VAL A 47 -5.46 -7.44 22.08
CA VAL A 47 -4.30 -7.38 21.19
C VAL A 47 -3.10 -7.98 21.89
N VAL A 48 -2.34 -8.79 21.18
CA VAL A 48 -1.14 -9.46 21.70
C VAL A 48 0.07 -8.95 20.96
N THR A 49 1.05 -8.48 21.72
CA THR A 49 2.37 -8.13 21.19
C THR A 49 3.24 -9.38 21.14
N PHE A 50 3.67 -9.77 19.96
CA PHE A 50 4.66 -10.82 19.76
C PHE A 50 6.02 -10.16 19.59
N GLN A 51 7.02 -10.64 20.30
CA GLN A 51 8.36 -10.07 20.31
C GLN A 51 9.43 -11.18 20.33
N TRP A 52 10.51 -10.95 19.60
CA TRP A 52 11.67 -11.84 19.51
C TRP A 52 12.95 -11.03 19.34
N ASN A 53 14.08 -11.69 19.50
CA ASN A 53 15.38 -11.10 19.21
C ASN A 53 15.69 -11.21 17.71
N THR A 54 16.42 -10.24 17.18
CA THR A 54 16.88 -10.28 15.79
C THR A 54 17.81 -11.48 15.57
N LEU A 55 17.68 -12.12 14.42
CA LEU A 55 18.55 -13.18 13.94
C LEU A 55 19.51 -12.59 12.90
N SER A 56 20.82 -12.78 13.08
CA SER A 56 21.81 -12.33 12.08
C SER A 56 21.55 -13.03 10.74
N GLY A 57 21.54 -12.28 9.65
CA GLY A 57 21.30 -12.80 8.31
C GLY A 57 19.81 -12.96 7.95
N ALA A 58 18.87 -12.63 8.84
CA ALA A 58 17.45 -12.55 8.52
C ALA A 58 17.04 -11.11 8.20
N ASP A 59 16.30 -10.91 7.09
CA ASP A 59 15.71 -9.63 6.69
C ASP A 59 14.29 -9.49 7.23
N ASP A 60 13.54 -10.60 7.20
CA ASP A 60 12.15 -10.69 7.59
C ASP A 60 11.92 -11.81 8.60
N TYR A 61 10.75 -11.75 9.24
CA TYR A 61 10.32 -12.77 10.20
C TYR A 61 8.90 -13.23 9.90
N ARG A 62 8.70 -14.54 9.79
CA ARG A 62 7.37 -15.15 9.64
C ARG A 62 6.85 -15.59 10.98
N VAL A 63 5.77 -14.96 11.42
CA VAL A 63 5.08 -15.26 12.67
C VAL A 63 3.82 -16.06 12.37
N GLN A 64 3.63 -17.17 13.05
CA GLN A 64 2.43 -17.99 12.99
C GLN A 64 1.79 -18.14 14.35
N VAL A 65 0.49 -17.95 14.40
CA VAL A 65 -0.34 -18.15 15.60
C VAL A 65 -1.40 -19.19 15.29
N TYR A 66 -1.58 -20.15 16.19
CA TYR A 66 -2.52 -21.28 16.08
C TYR A 66 -3.53 -21.24 17.21
N ASP A 67 -4.76 -21.66 16.95
CA ASP A 67 -5.74 -22.00 17.97
C ASP A 67 -5.50 -23.40 18.57
N THR A 68 -6.33 -23.80 19.53
CA THR A 68 -6.27 -25.12 20.17
C THR A 68 -6.55 -26.28 19.20
N ASN A 69 -7.16 -26.04 18.06
CA ASN A 69 -7.42 -27.03 17.00
C ASN A 69 -6.29 -27.13 15.99
N GLN A 70 -5.17 -26.45 16.23
CA GLN A 70 -4.03 -26.36 15.32
C GLN A 70 -4.37 -25.64 13.99
N ILE A 71 -5.40 -24.79 13.99
CA ILE A 71 -5.74 -23.93 12.85
C ILE A 71 -4.92 -22.66 12.94
N ILE A 72 -4.25 -22.31 11.86
CA ILE A 72 -3.51 -21.04 11.77
C ILE A 72 -4.51 -19.89 11.74
N VAL A 73 -4.50 -19.06 12.78
CA VAL A 73 -5.32 -17.85 12.87
C VAL A 73 -4.57 -16.63 12.33
N PHE A 74 -3.23 -16.62 12.41
CA PHE A 74 -2.35 -15.65 11.76
C PHE A 74 -1.14 -16.31 11.14
N ASP A 75 -0.78 -15.87 9.94
CA ASP A 75 0.47 -16.15 9.24
C ASP A 75 0.92 -14.85 8.57
N THR A 76 1.87 -14.16 9.17
CA THR A 76 2.30 -12.85 8.71
C THR A 76 3.82 -12.78 8.57
N LEU A 77 4.30 -12.04 7.56
CA LEU A 77 5.70 -11.71 7.35
C LEU A 77 5.90 -10.25 7.73
N VAL A 78 6.89 -9.96 8.55
CA VAL A 78 7.22 -8.61 9.02
C VAL A 78 8.73 -8.38 8.97
N ASP A 79 9.13 -7.16 8.65
CA ASP A 79 10.53 -6.68 8.61
C ASP A 79 11.05 -6.18 9.97
N ASN A 80 10.30 -6.44 11.03
CA ASN A 80 10.58 -5.97 12.38
C ASN A 80 10.64 -7.16 13.35
N TYR A 81 11.19 -6.95 14.53
CA TYR A 81 11.32 -7.96 15.61
C TYR A 81 10.11 -7.95 16.58
N THR A 82 9.03 -7.28 16.20
CA THR A 82 7.78 -7.22 16.97
C THR A 82 6.59 -7.05 16.04
N VAL A 83 5.45 -7.64 16.43
CA VAL A 83 4.16 -7.43 15.76
C VAL A 83 3.04 -7.47 16.79
N VAL A 84 2.01 -6.64 16.60
CA VAL A 84 0.80 -6.63 17.43
C VAL A 84 -0.35 -7.18 16.61
N LEU A 85 -0.97 -8.25 17.09
CA LEU A 85 -2.07 -8.92 16.41
C LEU A 85 -3.31 -8.94 17.30
N PRO A 86 -4.52 -8.68 16.75
CA PRO A 86 -5.76 -8.83 17.49
C PRO A 86 -6.07 -10.32 17.70
N LEU A 87 -6.40 -10.68 18.94
CA LEU A 87 -6.85 -12.03 19.28
C LEU A 87 -8.07 -11.94 20.20
N THR A 88 -9.00 -12.87 19.99
CA THR A 88 -10.14 -13.05 20.92
C THR A 88 -9.72 -13.88 22.13
N GLU A 89 -10.57 -13.92 23.15
CA GLU A 89 -10.41 -14.81 24.31
C GLU A 89 -10.18 -16.26 23.84
N GLY A 90 -9.18 -16.92 24.40
CA GLY A 90 -8.84 -18.31 24.08
C GLY A 90 -7.37 -18.65 24.33
N THR A 91 -7.06 -19.93 24.18
CA THR A 91 -5.70 -20.48 24.25
C THR A 91 -5.09 -20.56 22.87
N TYR A 92 -3.86 -20.10 22.72
CA TYR A 92 -3.14 -20.03 21.48
C TYR A 92 -1.72 -20.58 21.61
N GLN A 93 -1.16 -20.94 20.47
CA GLN A 93 0.28 -21.23 20.32
C GLN A 93 0.88 -20.35 19.26
N TRP A 94 2.12 -19.92 19.44
CA TRP A 94 2.81 -19.15 18.44
C TRP A 94 4.25 -19.63 18.23
N ARG A 95 4.76 -19.36 17.04
CA ARG A 95 6.14 -19.62 16.65
C ARG A 95 6.61 -18.58 15.63
N VAL A 96 7.92 -18.44 15.50
CA VAL A 96 8.55 -17.49 14.59
C VAL A 96 9.77 -18.12 13.94
N ARG A 97 10.09 -17.69 12.74
CA ARG A 97 11.35 -17.97 12.05
C ARG A 97 11.87 -16.72 11.35
N GLY A 98 13.19 -16.64 11.08
CA GLY A 98 13.79 -15.66 10.20
C GLY A 98 13.74 -16.10 8.75
N GLU A 99 13.62 -15.15 7.83
CA GLU A 99 13.68 -15.35 6.39
C GLU A 99 14.60 -14.28 5.76
N ASN A 100 15.34 -14.66 4.72
CA ASN A 100 16.02 -13.73 3.81
C ASN A 100 15.69 -14.13 2.35
N SER A 101 16.28 -13.49 1.37
CA SER A 101 15.94 -13.71 -0.04
C SER A 101 16.20 -15.14 -0.53
N ALA A 102 17.07 -15.92 0.15
CA ALA A 102 17.49 -17.26 -0.25
C ALA A 102 17.13 -18.36 0.75
N TYR A 103 17.07 -18.06 2.05
CA TYR A 103 16.97 -19.05 3.11
C TYR A 103 15.89 -18.73 4.13
N GLN A 104 15.45 -19.77 4.83
CA GLN A 104 14.51 -19.69 5.95
C GLN A 104 15.09 -20.46 7.14
N SER A 105 15.08 -19.84 8.30
CA SER A 105 15.52 -20.51 9.52
C SER A 105 14.50 -21.56 9.99
N THR A 106 14.90 -22.40 10.92
CA THR A 106 13.98 -23.30 11.60
C THR A 106 12.97 -22.48 12.43
N TYR A 107 11.68 -22.85 12.42
CA TYR A 107 10.71 -22.30 13.36
C TYR A 107 11.10 -22.60 14.80
N THR A 108 10.85 -21.64 15.70
CA THR A 108 10.90 -21.89 17.14
C THR A 108 9.94 -22.99 17.55
N PHE A 109 10.18 -23.62 18.71
CA PHE A 109 9.16 -24.47 19.31
C PHE A 109 7.92 -23.63 19.62
N PRO A 110 6.70 -24.16 19.39
CA PRO A 110 5.48 -23.46 19.72
C PRO A 110 5.41 -23.11 21.20
N ILE A 111 5.04 -21.86 21.50
CA ILE A 111 4.86 -21.35 22.85
C ILE A 111 3.36 -21.18 23.09
N THR A 112 2.84 -21.74 24.17
CA THR A 112 1.43 -21.66 24.57
C THR A 112 1.18 -20.47 25.45
N PHE A 113 0.08 -19.75 25.20
CA PHE A 113 -0.37 -18.62 26.02
C PHE A 113 -1.90 -18.52 26.00
N ASP A 114 -2.47 -17.82 26.97
CA ASP A 114 -3.90 -17.57 27.07
C ASP A 114 -4.20 -16.08 26.88
N VAL A 115 -5.29 -15.79 26.20
CA VAL A 115 -5.88 -14.46 26.08
C VAL A 115 -7.17 -14.45 26.87
N ASP A 116 -7.22 -13.62 27.90
CA ASP A 116 -8.37 -13.45 28.76
C ASP A 116 -9.03 -12.10 28.54
N GLN A 117 -10.35 -12.04 28.75
CA GLN A 117 -11.10 -10.79 28.71
C GLN A 117 -10.86 -10.00 29.98
N SER A 118 -10.45 -8.74 29.85
CA SER A 118 -10.32 -7.79 30.95
C SER A 118 -11.37 -6.68 30.84
N LEU A 119 -11.92 -6.25 32.01
CA LEU A 119 -12.75 -5.05 32.07
C LEU A 119 -11.93 -3.76 32.09
N ASP A 120 -10.62 -3.85 32.32
CA ASP A 120 -9.72 -2.71 32.21
C ASP A 120 -9.36 -2.47 30.74
N LEU A 121 -9.73 -1.29 30.25
CA LEU A 121 -9.49 -0.90 28.85
C LEU A 121 -8.07 -0.37 28.60
N THR A 122 -7.26 -0.14 29.63
CA THR A 122 -5.94 0.51 29.47
C THR A 122 -4.95 -0.31 28.63
N SER A 123 -5.09 -1.64 28.62
CA SER A 123 -4.30 -2.57 27.80
C SER A 123 -4.98 -2.99 26.50
N GLN A 124 -6.20 -2.54 26.26
CA GLN A 124 -7.03 -2.90 25.10
C GLN A 124 -6.89 -1.88 23.96
N LEU A 125 -7.27 -2.28 22.75
CA LEU A 125 -7.24 -1.42 21.57
C LEU A 125 -8.54 -1.56 20.78
N VAL A 126 -9.08 -0.43 20.32
CA VAL A 126 -10.17 -0.44 19.33
C VAL A 126 -9.61 -0.84 17.98
N ILE A 127 -10.16 -1.88 17.36
CA ILE A 127 -9.74 -2.35 16.03
C ILE A 127 -10.53 -1.59 14.98
N LEU A 128 -9.85 -0.73 14.21
CA LEU A 128 -10.47 0.04 13.14
C LEU A 128 -10.68 -0.87 11.92
N SER A 129 -11.91 -0.92 11.37
CA SER A 129 -12.24 -1.80 10.24
C SER A 129 -12.27 -1.05 8.90
N SER A 130 -12.92 0.10 8.82
CA SER A 130 -13.07 0.86 7.56
C SER A 130 -12.98 2.36 7.79
N PRO A 131 -12.39 3.10 6.84
CA PRO A 131 -11.65 2.64 5.67
C PRO A 131 -10.28 2.04 6.03
N VAL A 132 -9.60 1.45 5.04
CA VAL A 132 -8.18 1.06 5.20
C VAL A 132 -7.32 2.29 5.49
N ASN A 133 -6.17 2.09 6.12
CA ASN A 133 -5.25 3.20 6.37
C ASN A 133 -4.76 3.83 5.06
N ASN A 134 -4.62 5.17 5.04
CA ASN A 134 -4.26 5.97 3.87
C ASN A 134 -5.26 5.88 2.70
N PHE A 135 -6.54 5.64 3.02
CA PHE A 135 -7.61 5.68 2.03
C PHE A 135 -7.70 7.06 1.37
N VAL A 136 -7.77 7.10 0.04
CA VAL A 136 -7.90 8.33 -0.76
C VAL A 136 -9.22 8.30 -1.52
N THR A 137 -9.98 9.39 -1.47
CA THR A 137 -11.28 9.48 -2.13
C THR A 137 -11.64 10.93 -2.47
N LYS A 138 -12.43 11.09 -3.52
CA LYS A 138 -13.06 12.39 -3.85
C LYS A 138 -14.41 12.61 -3.16
N GLN A 139 -14.90 11.63 -2.42
CA GLN A 139 -16.20 11.68 -1.74
C GLN A 139 -15.99 12.04 -0.29
N ASN A 140 -16.71 13.02 0.21
CA ASN A 140 -16.74 13.41 1.62
C ASN A 140 -17.90 12.76 2.40
N ASN A 141 -18.61 11.82 1.79
CA ASN A 141 -19.68 11.03 2.39
C ASN A 141 -19.30 9.55 2.35
N PHE A 142 -18.76 9.04 3.47
CA PHE A 142 -18.43 7.63 3.67
C PHE A 142 -18.42 7.32 5.16
N THR A 143 -18.34 6.02 5.51
CA THR A 143 -18.46 5.55 6.89
C THR A 143 -17.09 5.20 7.45
N LEU A 144 -16.79 5.72 8.63
CA LEU A 144 -15.74 5.25 9.51
C LEU A 144 -16.32 4.17 10.42
N ALA A 145 -15.65 3.02 10.51
CA ALA A 145 -16.15 1.88 11.28
C ALA A 145 -15.01 1.20 12.04
N TRP A 146 -15.36 0.59 13.17
CA TRP A 146 -14.48 -0.17 14.03
C TRP A 146 -15.20 -1.41 14.58
N GLU A 147 -14.45 -2.33 15.14
CA GLU A 147 -15.00 -3.53 15.75
C GLU A 147 -15.51 -3.23 17.18
N THR A 148 -16.49 -3.99 17.60
CA THR A 148 -17.00 -3.91 18.98
C THR A 148 -15.90 -4.34 19.94
N LEU A 149 -15.62 -3.50 20.93
CA LEU A 149 -14.81 -3.83 22.08
C LEU A 149 -15.74 -4.13 23.24
N SER A 150 -15.90 -5.41 23.59
CA SER A 150 -16.92 -5.88 24.54
C SER A 150 -16.93 -5.17 25.91
N PRO A 151 -15.77 -4.85 26.53
CA PRO A 151 -15.75 -4.13 27.81
C PRO A 151 -16.03 -2.63 27.71
N ALA A 152 -16.16 -2.05 26.51
CA ALA A 152 -16.44 -0.62 26.35
C ALA A 152 -17.95 -0.35 26.36
N ASP A 153 -18.40 0.63 27.17
CA ASP A 153 -19.76 1.10 27.18
C ASP A 153 -20.08 2.07 26.04
N SER A 154 -19.04 2.79 25.60
CA SER A 154 -19.14 3.79 24.53
C SER A 154 -17.77 4.08 23.90
N TYR A 155 -17.81 4.86 22.83
CA TYR A 155 -16.60 5.29 22.08
C TYR A 155 -16.52 6.81 22.02
N THR A 156 -15.30 7.31 21.93
CA THR A 156 -14.98 8.70 21.57
C THR A 156 -14.20 8.72 20.28
N ILE A 157 -14.65 9.53 19.32
CA ILE A 157 -13.98 9.76 18.05
C ILE A 157 -13.48 11.18 17.95
N GLU A 158 -12.33 11.36 17.32
CA GLU A 158 -11.79 12.64 16.86
C GLU A 158 -11.33 12.55 15.41
N ILE A 159 -11.58 13.63 14.65
CA ILE A 159 -11.06 13.79 13.29
C ILE A 159 -10.24 15.07 13.26
N ILE A 160 -9.01 14.93 12.79
CA ILE A 160 -7.99 15.97 12.78
C ILE A 160 -7.61 16.25 11.33
N ASN A 161 -7.63 17.52 10.92
CA ASN A 161 -7.04 17.93 9.66
C ASN A 161 -5.52 18.00 9.81
N ALA A 162 -4.82 16.99 9.30
CA ALA A 162 -3.36 16.87 9.38
C ALA A 162 -2.64 17.89 8.49
N THR A 163 -3.24 18.30 7.38
CA THR A 163 -2.67 19.30 6.45
C THR A 163 -2.66 20.70 7.06
N SER A 164 -3.64 21.03 7.90
CA SER A 164 -3.78 22.35 8.53
C SER A 164 -3.22 22.39 9.95
N GLY A 165 -2.09 21.73 10.20
CA GLY A 165 -1.38 21.82 11.48
C GLY A 165 -2.03 21.04 12.64
N GLY A 166 -2.86 20.04 12.34
CA GLY A 166 -3.42 19.15 13.36
C GLY A 166 -4.66 19.71 14.07
N THR A 167 -5.48 20.49 13.37
CA THR A 167 -6.73 21.04 13.93
C THR A 167 -7.82 19.97 14.02
N ILE A 168 -8.46 19.80 15.18
CA ILE A 168 -9.63 18.94 15.34
C ILE A 168 -10.82 19.60 14.60
N VAL A 169 -11.34 18.89 13.60
CA VAL A 169 -12.50 19.32 12.80
C VAL A 169 -13.80 18.67 13.25
N TYR A 170 -13.71 17.57 13.98
CA TYR A 170 -14.85 16.89 14.54
C TYR A 170 -14.45 16.10 15.80
N GLN A 171 -15.33 16.11 16.81
CA GLN A 171 -15.19 15.30 18.02
C GLN A 171 -16.56 14.92 18.54
N GLN A 172 -16.73 13.66 18.91
CA GLN A 172 -17.95 13.16 19.55
C GLN A 172 -17.61 12.08 20.57
N SER A 173 -18.20 12.16 21.75
CA SER A 173 -18.10 11.16 22.82
C SER A 173 -19.46 10.50 23.06
N GLY A 174 -19.45 9.38 23.80
CA GLY A 174 -20.67 8.65 24.17
C GLY A 174 -21.34 7.94 22.99
N ILE A 175 -20.58 7.57 21.96
CA ILE A 175 -21.07 6.82 20.81
C ILE A 175 -21.26 5.36 21.24
N THR A 176 -22.47 4.82 21.07
CA THR A 176 -22.80 3.42 21.42
C THR A 176 -22.85 2.50 20.19
N THR A 177 -22.65 3.06 19.00
CA THR A 177 -22.50 2.32 17.74
C THR A 177 -21.04 2.14 17.40
N THR A 178 -20.73 1.25 16.47
CA THR A 178 -19.36 0.99 15.98
C THR A 178 -19.05 1.68 14.66
N SER A 179 -19.78 2.72 14.34
CA SER A 179 -19.55 3.49 13.12
C SER A 179 -20.13 4.89 13.19
N ILE A 180 -19.57 5.79 12.39
CA ILE A 180 -20.14 7.10 12.05
C ILE A 180 -20.06 7.32 10.55
N THR A 181 -21.05 8.03 10.00
CA THR A 181 -21.01 8.46 8.59
C THR A 181 -20.57 9.93 8.53
N LEU A 182 -19.50 10.16 7.79
CA LEU A 182 -19.03 11.51 7.47
C LEU A 182 -19.95 12.16 6.42
N ASN A 183 -19.90 13.47 6.36
CA ASN A 183 -20.59 14.24 5.36
C ASN A 183 -19.88 15.58 5.10
N ASN A 184 -20.37 16.36 4.16
CA ASN A 184 -19.81 17.66 3.78
C ASN A 184 -19.92 18.77 4.83
N THR A 185 -20.56 18.55 5.97
CA THR A 185 -20.55 19.49 7.10
C THR A 185 -19.38 19.22 8.05
N ILE A 186 -18.86 17.99 8.07
CA ILE A 186 -17.70 17.58 8.85
C ILE A 186 -16.42 17.74 8.02
N ILE A 187 -16.45 17.24 6.80
CA ILE A 187 -15.32 17.27 5.86
C ILE A 187 -15.62 18.34 4.80
N THR A 188 -14.99 19.49 4.92
CA THR A 188 -15.32 20.70 4.15
C THR A 188 -14.29 21.08 3.10
N GLN A 189 -13.12 20.42 3.08
CA GLN A 189 -12.01 20.76 2.18
C GLN A 189 -11.14 19.55 1.84
N ASP A 190 -10.39 19.67 0.76
CA ASP A 190 -9.37 18.71 0.38
C ASP A 190 -8.19 18.81 1.36
N ALA A 191 -7.90 17.71 2.03
CA ALA A 191 -6.85 17.60 3.02
C ALA A 191 -6.57 16.13 3.35
N GLN A 192 -5.45 15.90 4.01
CA GLN A 192 -5.21 14.67 4.76
C GLN A 192 -5.82 14.80 6.15
N TYR A 193 -6.55 13.79 6.55
CA TYR A 193 -7.20 13.69 7.86
C TYR A 193 -6.67 12.47 8.62
N THR A 194 -6.51 12.64 9.92
CA THR A 194 -6.35 11.52 10.86
C THR A 194 -7.64 11.38 11.64
N TRP A 195 -8.25 10.20 11.62
CA TRP A 195 -9.34 9.86 12.51
C TRP A 195 -8.85 8.88 13.55
N LYS A 196 -9.35 9.02 14.76
CA LYS A 196 -8.95 8.20 15.88
C LYS A 196 -10.13 7.90 16.79
N VAL A 197 -10.17 6.68 17.33
CA VAL A 197 -11.25 6.19 18.20
C VAL A 197 -10.64 5.56 19.44
N LYS A 198 -11.26 5.81 20.59
CA LYS A 198 -11.01 5.09 21.84
C LYS A 198 -12.29 4.52 22.42
N GLY A 199 -12.19 3.39 23.08
CA GLY A 199 -13.26 2.81 23.90
C GLY A 199 -13.23 3.39 25.32
N VAL A 200 -14.38 3.54 25.93
CA VAL A 200 -14.57 4.11 27.28
C VAL A 200 -15.57 3.26 28.04
N ASN A 201 -15.26 2.92 29.28
CA ASN A 201 -16.23 2.41 30.26
C ASN A 201 -16.22 3.26 31.54
N THR A 202 -16.89 2.81 32.57
CA THR A 202 -17.05 3.59 33.83
C THR A 202 -15.73 3.77 34.59
N THR A 203 -14.69 2.96 34.33
CA THR A 203 -13.47 2.90 35.15
C THR A 203 -12.20 3.19 34.36
N SER A 204 -12.20 3.00 33.04
CA SER A 204 -11.01 3.06 32.21
C SER A 204 -11.33 3.44 30.77
N GLU A 205 -10.29 3.73 29.99
CA GLU A 205 -10.38 4.00 28.56
C GLU A 205 -9.18 3.43 27.83
N THR A 206 -9.34 3.08 26.53
CA THR A 206 -8.22 2.66 25.70
C THR A 206 -7.37 3.84 25.29
N VAL A 207 -6.16 3.58 24.82
CA VAL A 207 -5.46 4.55 23.95
C VAL A 207 -6.24 4.71 22.64
N TYR A 208 -6.02 5.81 21.94
CA TYR A 208 -6.62 6.02 20.63
C TYR A 208 -6.01 5.09 19.59
N ALA A 209 -6.84 4.31 18.91
CA ALA A 209 -6.48 3.72 17.62
C ALA A 209 -6.68 4.76 16.51
N SER A 210 -5.79 4.84 15.53
CA SER A 210 -5.85 5.86 14.49
C SER A 210 -5.54 5.33 13.10
N ARG A 211 -6.15 5.96 12.08
CA ARG A 211 -5.86 5.78 10.65
C ARG A 211 -5.96 7.11 9.94
N ASN A 212 -5.34 7.17 8.77
CA ASN A 212 -5.40 8.34 7.89
C ASN A 212 -6.33 8.07 6.72
N PHE A 213 -6.94 9.17 6.22
CA PHE A 213 -7.58 9.22 4.91
C PHE A 213 -7.33 10.59 4.27
N SER A 214 -7.50 10.68 2.96
CA SER A 214 -7.37 11.95 2.22
C SER A 214 -8.60 12.19 1.36
N ILE A 215 -9.04 13.44 1.34
CA ILE A 215 -10.04 13.93 0.39
C ILE A 215 -9.33 14.73 -0.67
N ASP A 216 -9.59 14.37 -1.93
CA ASP A 216 -9.03 15.02 -3.11
C ASP A 216 -10.10 15.12 -4.18
N THR A 217 -10.58 16.33 -4.44
CA THR A 217 -11.59 16.62 -5.47
C THR A 217 -10.99 17.29 -6.70
N VAL A 218 -9.68 17.56 -6.68
CA VAL A 218 -8.99 18.25 -7.78
C VAL A 218 -8.68 17.25 -8.90
N LEU A 219 -9.01 17.63 -10.12
CA LEU A 219 -8.74 16.80 -11.29
C LEU A 219 -7.26 16.83 -11.64
N PRO A 220 -6.65 15.69 -12.00
CA PRO A 220 -5.27 15.67 -12.48
C PRO A 220 -5.15 16.44 -13.81
N ASN A 221 -3.98 17.04 -14.02
CA ASN A 221 -3.69 17.82 -15.20
C ASN A 221 -3.69 16.97 -16.48
N GLN A 222 -3.89 17.64 -17.62
CA GLN A 222 -3.96 17.02 -18.94
C GLN A 222 -2.60 16.48 -19.38
N PRO A 223 -2.45 15.18 -19.73
CA PRO A 223 -1.24 14.65 -20.34
C PRO A 223 -0.98 15.23 -21.75
N GLN A 224 0.27 15.14 -22.20
CA GLN A 224 0.64 15.50 -23.57
C GLN A 224 1.18 14.28 -24.30
N ASN A 225 0.62 13.97 -25.47
CA ASN A 225 1.07 12.88 -26.33
C ASN A 225 2.48 13.14 -26.85
N SER A 226 3.28 12.07 -26.97
CA SER A 226 4.65 12.13 -27.51
C SER A 226 4.82 11.19 -28.72
N LEU A 227 4.62 9.89 -28.51
CA LEU A 227 4.76 8.86 -29.56
C LEU A 227 3.52 7.96 -29.62
N PRO A 228 3.11 7.49 -30.83
CA PRO A 228 3.65 7.87 -32.16
C PRO A 228 3.39 9.35 -32.44
N ALA A 229 4.34 9.98 -33.14
CA ALA A 229 4.24 11.41 -33.48
C ALA A 229 2.98 11.69 -34.30
N ASN A 230 2.41 12.89 -34.12
CA ASN A 230 1.22 13.27 -34.86
C ASN A 230 1.46 13.27 -36.38
N ASN A 231 0.55 12.65 -37.13
CA ASN A 231 0.60 12.41 -38.57
C ASN A 231 1.79 11.51 -39.03
N SER A 232 2.34 10.69 -38.14
CA SER A 232 3.38 9.72 -38.52
C SER A 232 2.82 8.51 -39.25
N THR A 233 3.68 7.82 -40.00
CA THR A 233 3.38 6.54 -40.65
C THR A 233 4.09 5.42 -39.87
N GLN A 234 3.39 4.31 -39.66
CA GLN A 234 3.87 3.15 -38.94
C GLN A 234 3.66 1.88 -39.79
N ILE A 235 4.42 0.83 -39.46
CA ILE A 235 4.39 -0.42 -40.22
C ILE A 235 3.41 -1.40 -39.57
N ILE A 236 2.59 -2.05 -40.43
CA ILE A 236 1.65 -3.10 -39.98
C ILE A 236 2.37 -4.29 -39.31
N ASN A 237 1.71 -4.94 -38.37
CA ASN A 237 2.20 -6.11 -37.64
C ASN A 237 3.47 -5.88 -36.81
N GLN A 238 3.80 -4.63 -36.51
CA GLN A 238 4.87 -4.28 -35.58
C GLN A 238 4.28 -3.76 -34.27
N ASN A 239 5.01 -3.98 -33.17
CA ASN A 239 4.65 -3.48 -31.86
C ASN A 239 4.92 -1.96 -31.81
N LEU A 240 3.87 -1.18 -31.75
CA LEU A 240 3.93 0.28 -31.72
C LEU A 240 3.92 0.78 -30.26
N ASN A 241 4.89 1.62 -29.93
CA ASN A 241 4.98 2.27 -28.64
C ASN A 241 4.20 3.58 -28.64
N PHE A 242 3.28 3.70 -27.69
CA PHE A 242 2.65 4.94 -27.29
C PHE A 242 3.36 5.50 -26.07
N SER A 243 3.58 6.81 -26.05
CA SER A 243 4.14 7.49 -24.90
C SER A 243 3.56 8.89 -24.73
N TRP A 244 3.52 9.36 -23.52
CA TRP A 244 3.03 10.69 -23.11
C TRP A 244 3.82 11.22 -21.92
N THR A 245 3.70 12.52 -21.66
CA THR A 245 4.31 13.15 -20.48
C THR A 245 3.44 12.97 -19.27
N ILE A 246 4.05 12.91 -18.09
CA ILE A 246 3.37 12.95 -16.80
C ILE A 246 2.91 14.39 -16.55
N PRO A 247 1.62 14.66 -16.42
CA PRO A 247 1.18 15.96 -15.93
C PRO A 247 1.55 16.07 -14.45
N ALA A 248 1.93 17.27 -14.00
CA ALA A 248 1.98 17.52 -12.57
C ALA A 248 0.57 17.35 -11.99
N ASP A 249 0.45 16.66 -10.86
CA ASP A 249 -0.79 16.68 -10.10
C ASP A 249 -0.97 18.06 -9.47
N SER A 250 -2.20 18.50 -9.31
CA SER A 250 -2.54 19.81 -8.76
C SER A 250 -3.40 19.63 -7.51
N GLY A 251 -3.37 20.62 -6.63
CA GLY A 251 -4.11 20.58 -5.38
C GLY A 251 -3.24 20.29 -4.16
N THR A 252 -3.87 20.25 -3.00
CA THR A 252 -3.22 20.02 -1.71
C THR A 252 -2.82 18.56 -1.51
N ILE A 253 -3.64 17.65 -2.05
CA ILE A 253 -3.40 16.21 -2.01
C ILE A 253 -2.86 15.79 -3.37
N GLN A 254 -1.69 15.16 -3.34
CA GLN A 254 -1.07 14.61 -4.54
C GLN A 254 -1.03 13.12 -4.41
N SER A 255 -1.76 12.44 -5.27
CA SER A 255 -1.88 10.99 -5.23
C SER A 255 -1.27 10.33 -6.48
N THR A 256 -1.12 9.02 -6.44
CA THR A 256 -0.59 8.25 -7.57
C THR A 256 -1.51 8.39 -8.77
N ILE A 257 -0.91 8.72 -9.93
CA ILE A 257 -1.64 8.88 -11.20
C ILE A 257 -1.50 7.60 -12.03
N SER A 258 -2.62 7.16 -12.55
CA SER A 258 -2.75 6.15 -13.61
C SER A 258 -3.34 6.79 -14.86
N TYR A 259 -3.37 6.08 -15.99
CA TYR A 259 -3.80 6.62 -17.25
C TYR A 259 -4.82 5.72 -17.92
N VAL A 260 -5.69 6.35 -18.74
CA VAL A 260 -6.58 5.64 -19.66
C VAL A 260 -6.24 6.12 -21.07
N ILE A 261 -5.75 5.20 -21.91
CA ILE A 261 -5.51 5.45 -23.34
C ILE A 261 -6.69 4.94 -24.15
N GLU A 262 -7.12 5.72 -25.11
CA GLU A 262 -8.16 5.38 -26.09
C GLU A 262 -7.59 5.48 -27.50
N ILE A 263 -7.87 4.46 -28.32
CA ILE A 263 -7.50 4.39 -29.74
C ILE A 263 -8.81 4.25 -30.53
N ALA A 264 -8.97 5.07 -31.56
CA ALA A 264 -10.18 5.13 -32.38
C ALA A 264 -9.85 5.15 -33.89
N SER A 265 -10.82 4.83 -34.73
CA SER A 265 -10.72 4.95 -36.18
C SER A 265 -11.15 6.32 -36.72
N ASP A 266 -11.62 7.22 -35.84
CA ASP A 266 -12.05 8.57 -36.21
C ASP A 266 -11.63 9.62 -35.20
N ALA A 267 -11.46 10.87 -35.65
CA ALA A 267 -10.98 11.99 -34.84
C ALA A 267 -12.00 12.45 -33.78
N ALA A 268 -13.26 12.08 -33.90
CA ALA A 268 -14.30 12.41 -32.92
C ALA A 268 -14.40 11.36 -31.79
N PHE A 269 -13.67 10.25 -31.94
CA PHE A 269 -13.72 9.12 -30.98
C PHE A 269 -15.12 8.53 -30.82
N THR A 270 -15.88 8.51 -31.92
CA THR A 270 -17.21 7.88 -32.00
C THR A 270 -17.08 6.36 -32.15
N ASN A 271 -16.03 5.90 -32.82
CA ASN A 271 -15.70 4.49 -32.99
C ASN A 271 -14.38 4.17 -32.28
N ILE A 272 -14.45 3.96 -30.95
CA ILE A 272 -13.30 3.57 -30.12
C ILE A 272 -13.02 2.09 -30.37
N LEU A 273 -11.84 1.78 -30.85
CA LEU A 273 -11.35 0.42 -31.13
C LEU A 273 -10.76 -0.22 -29.88
N GLN A 274 -10.16 0.58 -29.01
CA GLN A 274 -9.53 0.10 -27.78
C GLN A 274 -9.53 1.15 -26.68
N THR A 275 -9.77 0.68 -25.46
CA THR A 275 -9.56 1.44 -24.21
C THR A 275 -8.72 0.57 -23.28
N SER A 276 -7.62 1.12 -22.78
CA SER A 276 -6.70 0.40 -21.88
C SER A 276 -6.24 1.26 -20.72
N ASN A 277 -5.99 0.64 -19.58
CA ASN A 277 -5.37 1.28 -18.42
C ASN A 277 -3.86 1.11 -18.48
N ALA A 278 -3.12 2.14 -18.03
CA ALA A 278 -1.67 2.10 -17.88
C ALA A 278 -1.28 2.74 -16.55
N THR A 279 -0.34 2.11 -15.84
CA THR A 279 0.24 2.65 -14.59
C THR A 279 1.44 3.54 -14.82
N GLY A 280 2.07 3.43 -15.99
CA GLY A 280 3.18 4.28 -16.45
C GLY A 280 2.77 5.15 -17.63
N THR A 281 3.74 5.85 -18.22
CA THR A 281 3.57 6.78 -19.34
C THR A 281 3.77 6.14 -20.70
N THR A 282 3.69 4.83 -20.78
CA THR A 282 3.86 4.07 -22.02
C THR A 282 2.80 2.98 -22.14
N PHE A 283 2.47 2.67 -23.40
CA PHE A 283 1.58 1.58 -23.78
C PHE A 283 2.04 0.98 -25.09
N GLN A 284 1.81 -0.30 -25.31
CA GLN A 284 2.21 -1.00 -26.55
C GLN A 284 1.01 -1.67 -27.19
N GLN A 285 0.92 -1.57 -28.53
CA GLN A 285 -0.12 -2.20 -29.32
C GLN A 285 0.38 -2.58 -30.71
N THR A 286 -0.05 -3.76 -31.19
CA THR A 286 0.17 -4.20 -32.58
C THR A 286 -1.11 -4.00 -33.40
N PHE A 287 -0.98 -3.46 -34.61
CA PHE A 287 -2.08 -3.26 -35.54
C PHE A 287 -1.97 -4.21 -36.73
N THR A 288 -3.05 -4.92 -37.02
CA THR A 288 -3.15 -5.93 -38.09
C THR A 288 -3.91 -5.44 -39.31
N SER A 289 -4.38 -4.20 -39.31
CA SER A 289 -5.11 -3.57 -40.40
C SER A 289 -4.47 -2.24 -40.77
N THR A 290 -4.38 -1.95 -42.05
CA THR A 290 -3.95 -0.65 -42.57
C THR A 290 -5.05 0.40 -42.39
N GLY A 291 -4.67 1.67 -42.27
CA GLY A 291 -5.62 2.78 -42.16
C GLY A 291 -5.17 3.86 -41.19
N ASP A 292 -6.04 4.84 -41.03
CA ASP A 292 -5.84 5.96 -40.11
C ASP A 292 -6.36 5.62 -38.71
N TYR A 293 -5.56 5.93 -37.70
CA TYR A 293 -5.88 5.74 -36.29
C TYR A 293 -5.67 7.04 -35.52
N TYR A 294 -6.46 7.21 -34.47
CA TYR A 294 -6.43 8.38 -33.60
C TYR A 294 -6.28 7.89 -32.16
N TRP A 295 -5.47 8.56 -31.35
CA TRP A 295 -5.30 8.19 -29.96
C TRP A 295 -5.23 9.39 -29.05
N ARG A 296 -5.69 9.21 -27.84
CA ARG A 296 -5.65 10.18 -26.76
C ARG A 296 -5.47 9.47 -25.42
N VAL A 297 -5.03 10.21 -24.42
CA VAL A 297 -4.83 9.69 -23.06
C VAL A 297 -5.37 10.70 -22.06
N ARG A 298 -5.90 10.21 -20.94
CA ARG A 298 -6.27 11.02 -19.79
C ARG A 298 -5.67 10.44 -18.53
N ALA A 299 -5.35 11.31 -17.56
CA ALA A 299 -4.90 10.94 -16.24
C ALA A 299 -6.09 10.61 -15.33
N LYS A 300 -5.87 9.68 -14.40
CA LYS A 300 -6.78 9.32 -13.32
C LYS A 300 -5.97 9.20 -12.05
N ASP A 301 -6.33 9.92 -11.00
CA ASP A 301 -5.69 9.85 -9.69
C ASP A 301 -6.22 8.70 -8.81
N ALA A 302 -5.63 8.53 -7.62
CA ALA A 302 -6.06 7.51 -6.67
C ALA A 302 -7.40 7.82 -5.99
N ALA A 303 -7.82 9.10 -5.95
CA ALA A 303 -9.14 9.51 -5.46
C ALA A 303 -10.27 9.15 -6.44
N GLY A 304 -9.90 8.80 -7.67
CA GLY A 304 -10.83 8.49 -8.75
C GLY A 304 -11.27 9.71 -9.56
N ASN A 305 -10.57 10.86 -9.44
CA ASN A 305 -10.77 11.98 -10.33
C ASN A 305 -10.19 11.65 -11.72
N ILE A 306 -10.88 12.09 -12.76
CA ILE A 306 -10.47 11.84 -14.13
C ILE A 306 -10.25 13.19 -14.81
N GLY A 307 -9.01 13.43 -15.23
CA GLY A 307 -8.61 14.63 -15.95
C GLY A 307 -9.12 14.68 -17.38
N THR A 308 -8.87 15.79 -18.04
CA THR A 308 -9.22 15.98 -19.45
C THR A 308 -8.35 15.11 -20.35
N ASN A 309 -8.94 14.65 -21.48
CA ASN A 309 -8.17 13.95 -22.51
C ASN A 309 -7.08 14.86 -23.09
N SER A 310 -5.92 14.28 -23.41
CA SER A 310 -4.91 14.95 -24.23
C SER A 310 -5.49 15.39 -25.58
N THR A 311 -4.85 16.34 -26.23
CA THR A 311 -5.07 16.58 -27.66
C THR A 311 -4.72 15.28 -28.39
N TYR A 312 -5.65 14.78 -29.21
CA TYR A 312 -5.41 13.53 -29.94
C TYR A 312 -4.28 13.68 -30.96
N PHE A 313 -3.54 12.59 -31.18
CA PHE A 313 -2.63 12.44 -32.30
C PHE A 313 -3.21 11.44 -33.30
N LYS A 314 -2.91 11.66 -34.58
CA LYS A 314 -3.20 10.77 -35.69
C LYS A 314 -1.93 10.02 -36.09
N PHE A 315 -2.06 8.76 -36.50
CA PHE A 315 -1.03 8.00 -37.21
C PHE A 315 -1.67 7.11 -38.28
N THR A 316 -0.91 6.72 -39.28
CA THR A 316 -1.36 5.86 -40.36
C THR A 316 -0.57 4.55 -40.35
N ILE A 317 -1.24 3.41 -40.42
CA ILE A 317 -0.64 2.09 -40.57
C ILE A 317 -0.62 1.73 -42.08
N ASN A 318 0.53 1.40 -42.60
CA ASN A 318 0.77 0.96 -44.03
C ASN A 318 1.32 -0.46 -44.07
#